data_d4662897dfe0c58c1e19866d53b98564
#
_entry.id   d4662897dfe0c58c1e19866d53b98564
#
_cell.length_a   1.000
_cell.length_b   1.000
_cell.length_c   1.000
_cell.angle_alpha   90.00
_cell.angle_beta   90.00
_cell.angle_gamma   90.00
#
_symmetry.space_group_name_H-M   'P 1'
#
loop_
_entity.id
_entity.type
_entity.pdbx_description
1 polymer ?
#
loop_
_entity_poly.entity_id
_entity_poly.type
_entity_poly.pdbx_seq_one_letter_code
_entity_poly.pdbx_strand_id
1 'polypeptide(L)'
;MAVGIDNVYQQVLAIANKEQRGYITPQEFNLFSRKAQLDIFESYFNDVKKNHFIPGINNEYGDNLDMLEEQLSPFKKYAVAMSAVSSAVGTLPTSSSVHKLGHVIYEGGAGDASVVVERVNREDMLNMQLNVKVKPMKSRPAYVRISETTISLSPAAPDPVYSTSNLKCNFIAKPSDPKR
;
A
#
# COMPACT_ATOMS: atom_id res chain seq x y z
N MET A 1 1.75 7.39 20.46
CA MET A 1 1.98 6.45 21.59
C MET A 1 1.23 5.17 21.30
N ALA A 2 1.89 4.00 21.35
CA ALA A 2 1.21 2.72 21.15
C ALA A 2 0.36 2.39 22.39
N VAL A 3 -0.93 2.13 22.19
CA VAL A 3 -1.84 1.71 23.25
C VAL A 3 -1.78 0.19 23.38
N GLY A 4 -1.55 -0.33 24.58
CA GLY A 4 -1.53 -1.76 24.83
C GLY A 4 -2.92 -2.38 24.65
N ILE A 5 -3.02 -3.46 23.88
CA ILE A 5 -4.30 -4.12 23.57
C ILE A 5 -5.00 -4.65 24.83
N ASP A 6 -4.25 -5.06 25.85
CA ASP A 6 -4.81 -5.51 27.14
C ASP A 6 -5.54 -4.39 27.88
N ASN A 7 -5.01 -3.16 27.81
CA ASN A 7 -5.69 -2.01 28.41
C ASN A 7 -7.03 -1.72 27.71
N VAL A 8 -7.06 -1.81 26.39
CA VAL A 8 -8.30 -1.62 25.63
C VAL A 8 -9.31 -2.70 25.97
N TYR A 9 -8.87 -3.96 26.07
CA TYR A 9 -9.74 -5.06 26.47
C TYR A 9 -10.33 -4.86 27.88
N GLN A 10 -9.52 -4.44 28.83
CA GLN A 10 -9.99 -4.14 30.22
C GLN A 10 -11.02 -3.01 30.23
N GLN A 11 -10.81 -1.97 29.42
CA GLN A 11 -11.77 -0.88 29.29
C GLN A 11 -13.10 -1.35 28.69
N VAL A 12 -13.05 -2.17 27.65
CA VAL A 12 -14.25 -2.75 27.01
C VAL A 12 -15.00 -3.66 27.99
N LEU A 13 -14.30 -4.49 28.75
CA LEU A 13 -14.91 -5.32 29.80
C LEU A 13 -15.56 -4.46 30.90
N ALA A 14 -14.90 -3.38 31.32
CA ALA A 14 -15.45 -2.48 32.32
C ALA A 14 -16.76 -1.82 31.85
N ILE A 15 -16.83 -1.44 30.56
CA ILE A 15 -18.04 -0.88 29.96
C ILE A 15 -19.14 -1.95 29.85
N ALA A 16 -18.80 -3.15 29.37
CA ALA A 16 -19.74 -4.27 29.24
C ALA A 16 -20.34 -4.68 30.59
N ASN A 17 -19.51 -4.74 31.66
CA ASN A 17 -19.97 -5.06 33.00
C ASN A 17 -20.89 -3.98 33.59
N LYS A 18 -20.64 -2.70 33.30
CA LYS A 18 -21.53 -1.61 33.73
C LYS A 18 -22.94 -1.74 33.17
N GLU A 19 -23.05 -2.24 31.95
CA GLU A 19 -24.32 -2.42 31.25
C GLU A 19 -25.01 -3.77 31.58
N GLN A 20 -24.44 -4.57 32.48
CA GLN A 20 -24.92 -5.92 32.85
C GLN A 20 -25.16 -6.85 31.65
N ARG A 21 -24.44 -6.63 30.54
CA ARG A 21 -24.64 -7.34 29.27
C ARG A 21 -23.76 -8.56 29.07
N GLY A 22 -23.06 -8.99 30.10
CA GLY A 22 -22.31 -10.23 30.10
C GLY A 22 -20.81 -10.06 29.80
N TYR A 23 -20.13 -11.19 29.71
CA TYR A 23 -18.71 -11.31 29.52
C TYR A 23 -18.37 -11.39 28.03
N ILE A 24 -17.38 -10.62 27.58
CA ILE A 24 -16.85 -10.67 26.23
C ILE A 24 -15.62 -11.59 26.23
N THR A 25 -15.64 -12.63 25.43
CA THR A 25 -14.50 -13.52 25.29
C THR A 25 -13.35 -12.85 24.52
N PRO A 26 -12.09 -13.25 24.78
CA PRO A 26 -10.95 -12.74 24.02
C PRO A 26 -11.07 -12.95 22.50
N GLN A 27 -11.72 -14.04 22.07
CA GLN A 27 -11.95 -14.32 20.65
C GLN A 27 -12.92 -13.33 20.02
N GLU A 28 -14.03 -13.05 20.68
CA GLU A 28 -15.00 -12.03 20.24
C GLU A 28 -14.36 -10.64 20.21
N PHE A 29 -13.58 -10.30 21.24
CA PHE A 29 -12.85 -9.05 21.26
C PHE A 29 -11.89 -8.92 20.08
N ASN A 30 -11.11 -9.94 19.76
CA ASN A 30 -10.18 -9.92 18.62
C ASN A 30 -10.93 -9.74 17.29
N LEU A 31 -12.11 -10.35 17.14
CA LEU A 31 -12.94 -10.20 15.95
C LEU A 31 -13.45 -8.76 15.78
N PHE A 32 -14.01 -8.18 16.86
CA PHE A 32 -14.54 -6.82 16.82
C PHE A 32 -13.43 -5.76 16.67
N SER A 33 -12.31 -5.95 17.36
CA SER A 33 -11.19 -5.02 17.29
C SER A 33 -10.56 -4.99 15.89
N ARG A 34 -10.46 -6.15 15.23
CA ARG A 34 -10.00 -6.23 13.82
C ARG A 34 -10.92 -5.44 12.89
N LYS A 35 -12.24 -5.61 13.04
CA LYS A 35 -13.22 -4.88 12.23
C LYS A 35 -13.14 -3.38 12.49
N ALA A 36 -13.17 -2.97 13.75
CA ALA A 36 -13.07 -1.57 14.13
C ALA A 36 -11.81 -0.90 13.60
N GLN A 37 -10.67 -1.59 13.66
CA GLN A 37 -9.41 -1.09 13.14
C GLN A 37 -9.44 -0.90 11.60
N LEU A 38 -10.06 -1.82 10.88
CA LEU A 38 -10.24 -1.67 9.43
C LEU A 38 -11.19 -0.52 9.09
N ASP A 39 -12.29 -0.38 9.80
CA ASP A 39 -13.25 0.70 9.60
C ASP A 39 -12.61 2.08 9.83
N ILE A 40 -11.81 2.22 10.89
CA ILE A 40 -11.04 3.44 11.17
C ILE A 40 -10.01 3.70 10.06
N PHE A 41 -9.28 2.67 9.64
CA PHE A 41 -8.29 2.80 8.57
C PHE A 41 -8.93 3.25 7.24
N GLU A 42 -10.09 2.70 6.89
CA GLU A 42 -10.83 3.10 5.69
C GLU A 42 -11.40 4.51 5.80
N SER A 43 -11.78 4.96 7.01
CA SER A 43 -12.29 6.31 7.21
C SER A 43 -11.25 7.38 6.84
N TYR A 44 -9.97 7.17 7.13
CA TYR A 44 -8.90 8.10 6.75
C TYR A 44 -8.83 8.34 5.25
N PHE A 45 -9.03 7.30 4.43
CA PHE A 45 -9.05 7.48 2.97
C PHE A 45 -10.27 8.22 2.47
N ASN A 46 -11.41 8.04 3.13
CA ASN A 46 -12.63 8.77 2.79
C ASN A 46 -12.50 10.26 3.14
N ASP A 47 -11.87 10.56 4.24
CA ASP A 47 -11.64 11.94 4.67
C ASP A 47 -10.62 12.65 3.77
N VAL A 48 -9.55 11.99 3.35
CA VAL A 48 -8.63 12.51 2.32
C VAL A 48 -9.37 12.80 1.01
N LYS A 49 -10.24 11.90 0.56
CA LYS A 49 -11.02 12.11 -0.66
C LYS A 49 -11.98 13.28 -0.53
N LYS A 50 -12.69 13.40 0.59
CA LYS A 50 -13.62 14.50 0.82
C LYS A 50 -12.91 15.85 0.77
N ASN A 51 -11.77 15.97 1.43
CA ASN A 51 -10.99 17.21 1.45
C ASN A 51 -10.45 17.59 0.08
N HIS A 52 -10.15 16.62 -0.80
CA HIS A 52 -9.75 16.90 -2.18
C HIS A 52 -10.87 17.46 -3.07
N PHE A 53 -12.14 17.21 -2.72
CA PHE A 53 -13.29 17.63 -3.53
C PHE A 53 -13.98 18.89 -3.02
N ILE A 54 -13.55 19.49 -1.91
CA ILE A 54 -14.13 20.73 -1.41
C ILE A 54 -13.55 21.91 -2.20
N PRO A 55 -14.34 22.60 -3.03
CA PRO A 55 -13.89 23.81 -3.71
C PRO A 55 -13.90 24.96 -2.71
N GLY A 56 -12.75 25.50 -2.43
CA GLY A 56 -12.62 26.66 -1.55
C GLY A 56 -11.24 26.73 -0.93
N ILE A 57 -10.52 27.75 -1.31
CA ILE A 57 -9.14 27.96 -0.91
C ILE A 57 -9.16 28.70 0.42
N ASN A 58 -9.14 27.96 1.52
CA ASN A 58 -8.68 28.53 2.79
C ASN A 58 -7.40 27.78 3.19
N ASN A 59 -6.39 28.49 3.67
CA ASN A 59 -5.14 27.93 4.17
C ASN A 59 -5.35 26.89 5.29
N GLU A 60 -6.49 26.90 5.96
CA GLU A 60 -6.90 25.92 6.96
C GLU A 60 -7.05 24.49 6.41
N TYR A 61 -7.33 24.34 5.10
CA TYR A 61 -7.43 23.00 4.47
C TYR A 61 -6.07 22.35 4.19
N GLY A 62 -5.01 23.14 4.02
CA GLY A 62 -3.65 22.63 3.90
C GLY A 62 -3.24 21.86 5.15
N ASP A 63 -3.48 22.41 6.32
CA ASP A 63 -3.18 21.78 7.60
C ASP A 63 -3.95 20.46 7.79
N ASN A 64 -5.22 20.41 7.36
CA ASN A 64 -6.01 19.18 7.47
C ASN A 64 -5.50 18.04 6.59
N LEU A 65 -5.03 18.35 5.37
CA LEU A 65 -4.43 17.35 4.50
C LEU A 65 -3.11 16.83 5.07
N ASP A 66 -2.28 17.71 5.58
CA ASP A 66 -1.01 17.34 6.20
C ASP A 66 -1.22 16.48 7.46
N MET A 67 -2.20 16.82 8.29
CA MET A 67 -2.59 16.01 9.45
C MET A 67 -3.07 14.61 9.06
N LEU A 68 -3.90 14.51 8.01
CA LEU A 68 -4.37 13.22 7.49
C LEU A 68 -3.24 12.40 6.86
N GLU A 69 -2.31 13.05 6.17
CA GLU A 69 -1.12 12.40 5.64
C GLU A 69 -0.20 11.88 6.76
N GLU A 70 -0.07 12.62 7.84
CA GLU A 70 0.67 12.22 9.02
C GLU A 70 0.01 11.00 9.71
N GLN A 71 -1.32 10.96 9.81
CA GLN A 71 -2.05 9.81 10.34
C GLN A 71 -1.88 8.55 9.49
N LEU A 72 -1.75 8.69 8.16
CA LEU A 72 -1.46 7.58 7.25
C LEU A 72 0.02 7.20 7.20
N SER A 73 0.91 8.03 7.71
CA SER A 73 2.36 7.81 7.67
C SER A 73 2.81 6.45 8.21
N PRO A 74 2.28 5.91 9.34
CA PRO A 74 2.68 4.60 9.86
C PRO A 74 2.41 3.44 8.89
N PHE A 75 1.42 3.61 8.01
CA PHE A 75 1.02 2.59 7.02
C PHE A 75 1.74 2.74 5.68
N LYS A 76 2.36 3.90 5.42
CA LYS A 76 3.13 4.14 4.21
C LYS A 76 4.48 3.41 4.31
N LYS A 77 4.77 2.56 3.34
CA LYS A 77 6.06 1.87 3.20
C LYS A 77 6.74 2.32 1.91
N TYR A 78 7.99 2.72 2.03
CA TYR A 78 8.77 3.27 0.94
C TYR A 78 9.97 2.37 0.60
N ALA A 79 10.27 2.27 -0.69
CA ALA A 79 11.43 1.58 -1.22
C ALA A 79 11.60 0.12 -0.70
N VAL A 80 10.48 -0.59 -0.52
CA VAL A 80 10.52 -1.98 -0.08
C VAL A 80 10.83 -2.88 -1.26
N ALA A 81 11.84 -3.75 -1.11
CA ALA A 81 12.22 -4.71 -2.12
C ALA A 81 11.06 -5.68 -2.44
N MET A 82 10.94 -6.08 -3.70
CA MET A 82 10.00 -7.12 -4.11
C MET A 82 10.37 -8.47 -3.48
N SER A 83 9.37 -9.28 -3.13
CA SER A 83 9.61 -10.59 -2.47
C SER A 83 10.18 -11.63 -3.41
N ALA A 84 9.81 -11.58 -4.69
CA ALA A 84 10.37 -12.42 -5.74
C ALA A 84 10.33 -11.69 -7.08
N VAL A 85 11.39 -11.84 -7.88
CA VAL A 85 11.46 -11.29 -9.24
C VAL A 85 12.03 -12.38 -10.14
N SER A 86 11.32 -12.69 -11.21
CA SER A 86 11.74 -13.68 -12.21
C SER A 86 11.46 -13.12 -13.59
N SER A 87 12.50 -12.97 -14.40
CA SER A 87 12.44 -12.46 -15.79
C SER A 87 11.67 -11.14 -15.92
N ALA A 88 10.36 -11.21 -16.05
CA ALA A 88 9.48 -10.08 -16.23
C ALA A 88 8.32 -10.04 -15.23
N VAL A 89 8.35 -10.90 -14.22
CA VAL A 89 7.30 -10.99 -13.20
C VAL A 89 7.86 -10.63 -11.83
N GLY A 90 7.28 -9.62 -11.20
CA GLY A 90 7.60 -9.22 -9.84
C GLY A 90 6.46 -9.56 -8.88
N THR A 91 6.80 -10.10 -7.71
CA THR A 91 5.82 -10.38 -6.64
C THR A 91 5.96 -9.32 -5.55
N LEU A 92 4.84 -8.73 -5.16
CA LEU A 92 4.79 -7.75 -4.10
C LEU A 92 5.21 -8.36 -2.75
N PRO A 93 5.72 -7.57 -1.81
CA PRO A 93 6.12 -8.07 -0.50
C PRO A 93 4.93 -8.73 0.21
N THR A 94 5.05 -10.02 0.50
CA THR A 94 3.99 -10.83 1.15
C THR A 94 3.93 -10.63 2.66
N SER A 95 4.99 -10.13 3.28
CA SER A 95 5.06 -9.88 4.72
C SER A 95 4.15 -8.74 5.21
N SER A 96 3.68 -7.91 4.29
CA SER A 96 2.76 -6.82 4.58
C SER A 96 1.59 -6.92 3.62
N SER A 97 0.38 -7.06 4.11
CA SER A 97 -0.79 -7.04 3.24
C SER A 97 -0.89 -5.67 2.56
N VAL A 98 -0.64 -5.62 1.26
CA VAL A 98 -0.68 -4.40 0.48
C VAL A 98 -2.12 -3.95 0.31
N HIS A 99 -2.47 -2.77 0.83
CA HIS A 99 -3.77 -2.16 0.60
C HIS A 99 -3.80 -1.43 -0.74
N LYS A 100 -2.83 -0.55 -0.95
CA LYS A 100 -2.73 0.22 -2.19
C LYS A 100 -1.27 0.28 -2.65
N LEU A 101 -1.01 -0.20 -3.88
CA LEU A 101 0.29 -0.06 -4.52
C LEU A 101 0.45 1.38 -5.02
N GLY A 102 1.56 2.00 -4.64
CA GLY A 102 1.99 3.30 -5.14
C GLY A 102 2.91 3.15 -6.36
N HIS A 103 4.08 3.78 -6.29
CA HIS A 103 5.07 3.71 -7.36
C HIS A 103 5.92 2.45 -7.25
N VAL A 104 6.23 1.87 -8.40
CA VAL A 104 7.27 0.85 -8.55
C VAL A 104 8.51 1.54 -9.09
N ILE A 105 9.66 1.29 -8.48
CA ILE A 105 10.92 1.94 -8.80
C ILE A 105 11.90 0.87 -9.23
N TYR A 106 12.50 1.06 -10.39
CA TYR A 106 13.63 0.29 -10.86
C TYR A 106 14.91 1.06 -10.56
N GLU A 107 15.76 0.51 -9.70
CA GLU A 107 17.09 1.02 -9.43
C GLU A 107 18.05 0.38 -10.43
N GLY A 108 18.56 1.17 -11.37
CA GLY A 108 19.58 0.72 -12.32
C GLY A 108 20.82 0.22 -11.58
N GLY A 109 21.62 -0.61 -12.27
CA GLY A 109 22.93 -1.03 -11.75
C GLY A 109 23.90 0.15 -11.58
N ALA A 110 25.12 -0.12 -11.15
CA ALA A 110 26.13 0.90 -10.92
C ALA A 110 26.30 1.81 -12.14
N GLY A 111 25.89 3.07 -12.01
CA GLY A 111 25.92 4.09 -13.05
C GLY A 111 24.59 4.40 -13.75
N ASP A 112 23.55 3.63 -13.53
CA ASP A 112 22.22 3.89 -14.06
C ASP A 112 21.35 4.68 -13.05
N ALA A 113 20.58 5.64 -13.57
CA ALA A 113 19.63 6.38 -12.73
C ALA A 113 18.44 5.51 -12.32
N SER A 114 17.92 5.75 -11.11
CA SER A 114 16.66 5.15 -10.68
C SER A 114 15.49 5.68 -11.50
N VAL A 115 14.65 4.79 -12.00
CA VAL A 115 13.51 5.13 -12.87
C VAL A 115 12.21 4.63 -12.26
N VAL A 116 11.18 5.48 -12.30
CA VAL A 116 9.82 5.06 -11.92
C VAL A 116 9.23 4.23 -13.04
N VAL A 117 8.75 3.04 -12.69
CA VAL A 117 8.09 2.13 -13.65
C VAL A 117 6.65 2.60 -13.87
N GLU A 118 6.29 2.89 -15.11
CA GLU A 118 4.98 3.39 -15.47
C GLU A 118 3.90 2.30 -15.34
N ARG A 119 2.79 2.62 -14.67
CA ARG A 119 1.65 1.70 -14.60
C ARG A 119 0.80 1.83 -15.86
N VAL A 120 0.59 0.72 -16.55
CA VAL A 120 -0.17 0.66 -17.80
C VAL A 120 -1.25 -0.41 -17.69
N ASN A 121 -2.37 -0.23 -18.38
CA ASN A 121 -3.38 -1.27 -18.54
C ASN A 121 -2.89 -2.35 -19.50
N ARG A 122 -3.48 -3.55 -19.40
CA ARG A 122 -3.05 -4.68 -20.23
C ARG A 122 -3.20 -4.46 -21.72
N GLU A 123 -4.28 -3.83 -22.13
CA GLU A 123 -4.56 -3.51 -23.54
C GLU A 123 -3.56 -2.48 -24.07
N ASP A 124 -3.32 -1.43 -23.29
CA ASP A 124 -2.35 -0.39 -23.67
C ASP A 124 -0.92 -0.95 -23.73
N MET A 125 -0.57 -1.88 -22.84
CA MET A 125 0.73 -2.54 -22.89
C MET A 125 0.94 -3.32 -24.19
N LEU A 126 -0.08 -4.03 -24.67
CA LEU A 126 0.00 -4.73 -25.95
C LEU A 126 0.19 -3.75 -27.11
N ASN A 127 -0.57 -2.65 -27.11
CA ASN A 127 -0.43 -1.61 -28.12
C ASN A 127 0.95 -0.94 -28.09
N MET A 128 1.48 -0.68 -26.89
CA MET A 128 2.84 -0.13 -26.74
C MET A 128 3.92 -1.09 -27.24
N GLN A 129 3.78 -2.39 -27.00
CA GLN A 129 4.74 -3.40 -27.48
C GLN A 129 4.77 -3.52 -29.00
N LEU A 130 3.64 -3.32 -29.68
CA LEU A 130 3.54 -3.33 -31.13
C LEU A 130 4.12 -2.07 -31.79
N ASN A 131 4.21 -0.98 -31.07
CA ASN A 131 4.67 0.30 -31.60
C ASN A 131 6.13 0.54 -31.25
N VAL A 132 7.00 0.54 -32.23
CA VAL A 132 8.45 0.72 -32.07
C VAL A 132 8.83 2.02 -31.37
N LYS A 133 8.05 3.10 -31.56
CA LYS A 133 8.34 4.42 -30.94
C LYS A 133 7.94 4.53 -29.48
N VAL A 134 6.95 3.76 -29.04
CA VAL A 134 6.37 3.83 -27.70
C VAL A 134 6.70 2.60 -26.87
N LYS A 135 7.36 1.62 -27.47
CA LYS A 135 7.75 0.37 -26.80
C LYS A 135 8.50 0.66 -25.48
N PRO A 136 8.14 0.00 -24.37
CA PRO A 136 8.87 0.12 -23.14
C PRO A 136 10.36 -0.25 -23.31
N MET A 137 11.22 0.56 -22.72
CA MET A 137 12.67 0.40 -22.76
C MET A 137 13.24 0.45 -21.32
N LYS A 138 14.50 0.11 -21.14
CA LYS A 138 15.20 0.20 -19.84
C LYS A 138 15.07 1.57 -19.17
N SER A 139 15.17 2.65 -19.97
CA SER A 139 15.02 4.02 -19.50
C SER A 139 13.57 4.44 -19.20
N ARG A 140 12.60 3.69 -19.71
CA ARG A 140 11.18 3.91 -19.53
C ARG A 140 10.46 2.58 -19.40
N PRO A 141 10.67 1.87 -18.31
CA PRO A 141 10.01 0.60 -18.06
C PRO A 141 8.53 0.81 -17.71
N ALA A 142 7.71 -0.17 -18.05
CA ALA A 142 6.29 -0.17 -17.73
C ALA A 142 5.88 -1.47 -17.05
N TYR A 143 4.81 -1.43 -16.26
CA TYR A 143 4.27 -2.63 -15.62
C TYR A 143 2.76 -2.72 -15.74
N VAL A 144 2.28 -3.95 -15.77
CA VAL A 144 0.85 -4.29 -15.70
C VAL A 144 0.62 -5.08 -14.41
N ARG A 145 -0.43 -4.76 -13.67
CA ARG A 145 -0.84 -5.55 -12.51
C ARG A 145 -1.65 -6.77 -12.99
N ILE A 146 -1.14 -7.97 -12.74
CA ILE A 146 -1.79 -9.23 -13.14
C ILE A 146 -2.74 -9.69 -12.05
N SER A 147 -2.29 -9.67 -10.80
CA SER A 147 -3.08 -10.11 -9.65
C SER A 147 -2.92 -9.16 -8.46
N GLU A 148 -3.49 -9.50 -7.32
CA GLU A 148 -3.34 -8.74 -6.09
C GLU A 148 -1.87 -8.62 -5.67
N THR A 149 -1.09 -9.67 -5.90
CA THR A 149 0.31 -9.78 -5.43
C THR A 149 1.35 -9.76 -6.54
N THR A 150 0.96 -9.85 -7.83
CA THR A 150 1.91 -9.96 -8.93
C THR A 150 1.76 -8.86 -9.97
N ILE A 151 2.90 -8.41 -10.47
CA ILE A 151 3.01 -7.46 -11.58
C ILE A 151 3.83 -8.06 -12.71
N SER A 152 3.49 -7.72 -13.95
CA SER A 152 4.30 -8.02 -15.12
C SER A 152 5.04 -6.78 -15.59
N LEU A 153 6.32 -6.92 -15.88
CA LEU A 153 7.23 -5.86 -16.24
C LEU A 153 7.56 -5.92 -17.73
N SER A 154 7.72 -4.79 -18.36
CA SER A 154 8.20 -4.66 -19.73
C SER A 154 9.23 -3.54 -19.80
N PRO A 155 10.35 -3.73 -20.53
CA PRO A 155 10.73 -4.92 -21.29
C PRO A 155 11.06 -6.10 -20.39
N ALA A 156 10.95 -7.32 -20.93
CA ALA A 156 11.39 -8.53 -20.23
C ALA A 156 12.91 -8.71 -20.33
N ALA A 157 13.48 -9.55 -19.46
CA ALA A 157 14.89 -9.94 -19.58
C ALA A 157 15.26 -10.31 -21.02
N PRO A 158 16.53 -10.18 -21.49
CA PRO A 158 17.71 -10.01 -20.65
C PRO A 158 18.10 -8.58 -20.29
N ASP A 159 17.53 -7.56 -20.88
CA ASP A 159 17.87 -6.16 -20.60
C ASP A 159 16.59 -5.29 -20.54
N PRO A 160 16.24 -4.73 -19.37
CA PRO A 160 16.94 -4.79 -18.08
C PRO A 160 16.77 -6.13 -17.34
N VAL A 161 17.77 -6.45 -16.51
CA VAL A 161 17.67 -7.58 -15.59
C VAL A 161 17.00 -7.11 -14.29
N TYR A 162 15.77 -7.52 -14.09
CA TYR A 162 15.06 -7.27 -12.85
C TYR A 162 15.46 -8.28 -11.77
N SER A 163 15.68 -7.79 -10.57
CA SER A 163 16.02 -8.58 -9.40
C SER A 163 15.32 -8.03 -8.16
N THR A 164 15.31 -8.81 -7.09
CA THR A 164 14.76 -8.35 -5.80
C THR A 164 15.54 -7.15 -5.22
N SER A 165 16.82 -7.01 -5.58
CA SER A 165 17.66 -5.91 -5.12
C SER A 165 17.41 -4.59 -5.84
N ASN A 166 17.03 -4.64 -7.13
CA ASN A 166 16.89 -3.45 -7.96
C ASN A 166 15.43 -3.04 -8.25
N LEU A 167 14.47 -3.89 -7.87
CA LEU A 167 13.07 -3.56 -8.04
C LEU A 167 12.42 -3.33 -6.67
N LYS A 168 12.01 -2.10 -6.44
CA LYS A 168 11.41 -1.65 -5.18
C LYS A 168 10.00 -1.11 -5.42
N CYS A 169 9.18 -1.14 -4.40
CA CYS A 169 7.84 -0.57 -4.47
C CYS A 169 7.51 0.27 -3.23
N ASN A 170 6.70 1.28 -3.46
CA ASN A 170 6.06 2.07 -2.42
C ASN A 170 4.62 1.60 -2.30
N PHE A 171 4.15 1.39 -1.11
CA PHE A 171 2.77 0.97 -0.90
C PHE A 171 2.22 1.40 0.46
N ILE A 172 0.91 1.36 0.58
CA ILE A 172 0.21 1.51 1.85
C ILE A 172 -0.15 0.11 2.33
N ALA A 173 0.34 -0.24 3.52
CA ALA A 173 0.05 -1.52 4.15
C ALA A 173 -1.30 -1.47 4.87
N LYS A 174 -1.99 -2.60 4.92
CA LYS A 174 -3.12 -2.78 5.85
C LYS A 174 -2.60 -2.82 7.28
N PRO A 175 -3.36 -2.34 8.25
CA PRO A 175 -2.99 -2.51 9.66
C PRO A 175 -2.85 -3.99 10.01
N SER A 176 -1.92 -4.32 10.91
CA SER A 176 -1.78 -5.67 11.44
C SER A 176 -2.98 -6.02 12.32
N ASP A 177 -3.43 -7.27 12.25
CA ASP A 177 -4.54 -7.73 13.10
C ASP A 177 -4.18 -7.56 14.58
N PRO A 178 -5.01 -6.88 15.37
CA PRO A 178 -4.82 -6.82 16.81
C PRO A 178 -5.08 -8.23 17.39
N LYS A 179 -4.15 -8.71 18.19
CA LYS A 179 -4.24 -10.01 18.87
C LYS A 179 -3.96 -9.82 20.34
N ARG A 180 -4.84 -10.36 21.17
CA ARG A 180 -4.64 -10.55 22.58
C ARG A 180 -4.24 -11.99 22.89
#